data_ee717e14d9536338a5748fbde3e44656
#
_entry.id   ee717e14d9536338a5748fbde3e44656
#
_cell.length_a   1.000
_cell.length_b   1.000
_cell.length_c   1.000
_cell.angle_alpha   90.00
_cell.angle_beta   90.00
_cell.angle_gamma   90.00
#
_symmetry.space_group_name_H-M   'P 1'
#
loop_
_entity.id
_entity.type
_entity.pdbx_description
1 polymer ?
#
loop_
_entity_poly.entity_id
_entity_poly.type
_entity_poly.pdbx_seq_one_letter_code
_entity_poly.pdbx_strand_id
1 'polypeptide(L)'
;MRTLGIDTSNYATSLAVFDTNAGEVVCDCKRFLPVREGQLGLRQSDALFHHTAALPEMLAELGQKVNLTQIEAVGVSARPRPVDGSYMPCFLAGVSAATAFCAAKGIPLVQTTHQQGHIAAALFAASGADLFGKEELVFHVSGGTTDLLHCKGPDSITCIGTSSDPVS
;
A
#
# COMPACT_ATOMS: atom_id res chain seq x y z
N MET A 1 -17.91 -8.36 -2.20
CA MET A 1 -17.57 -6.93 -2.12
C MET A 1 -16.28 -6.71 -2.89
N ARG A 2 -16.24 -5.71 -3.78
CA ARG A 2 -15.01 -5.33 -4.48
C ARG A 2 -14.38 -4.09 -3.83
N THR A 3 -13.09 -4.16 -3.57
CA THR A 3 -12.33 -3.09 -2.94
C THR A 3 -11.19 -2.63 -3.85
N LEU A 4 -10.89 -1.35 -3.85
CA LEU A 4 -9.74 -0.78 -4.53
C LEU A 4 -8.66 -0.47 -3.50
N GLY A 5 -7.47 -1.02 -3.70
CA GLY A 5 -6.26 -0.68 -2.94
C GLY A 5 -5.41 0.33 -3.69
N ILE A 6 -4.88 1.32 -2.99
CA ILE A 6 -3.97 2.35 -3.53
C ILE A 6 -2.74 2.45 -2.63
N ASP A 7 -1.54 2.33 -3.24
CA ASP A 7 -0.28 2.59 -2.55
C ASP A 7 0.62 3.50 -3.39
N THR A 8 1.07 4.58 -2.78
CA THR A 8 2.00 5.55 -3.37
C THR A 8 3.26 5.68 -2.51
N SER A 9 3.86 4.53 -2.21
CA SER A 9 5.15 4.45 -1.51
C SER A 9 6.31 4.87 -2.41
N ASN A 10 7.50 4.95 -1.83
CA ASN A 10 8.66 5.65 -2.39
C ASN A 10 9.14 5.18 -3.78
N TYR A 11 8.80 3.96 -4.22
CA TYR A 11 9.38 3.37 -5.45
C TYR A 11 8.38 3.10 -6.56
N ALA A 12 7.09 2.99 -6.24
CA ALA A 12 6.08 2.65 -7.23
C ALA A 12 4.69 3.18 -6.86
N THR A 13 3.91 3.54 -7.87
CA THR A 13 2.46 3.69 -7.77
C THR A 13 1.82 2.34 -8.00
N SER A 14 0.98 1.87 -7.09
CA SER A 14 0.31 0.58 -7.18
C SER A 14 -1.18 0.71 -6.94
N LEU A 15 -1.97 0.05 -7.80
CA LEU A 15 -3.43 -0.07 -7.68
C LEU A 15 -3.79 -1.55 -7.78
N ALA A 16 -4.75 -2.01 -6.99
CA ALA A 16 -5.28 -3.36 -7.11
C ALA A 16 -6.77 -3.39 -6.78
N VAL A 17 -7.53 -4.22 -7.50
CA VAL A 17 -8.92 -4.52 -7.15
C VAL A 17 -8.98 -5.93 -6.60
N PHE A 18 -9.53 -6.06 -5.40
CA PHE A 18 -9.70 -7.32 -4.70
C PHE A 18 -11.19 -7.65 -4.55
N ASP A 19 -11.57 -8.88 -4.84
CA ASP A 19 -12.93 -9.39 -4.58
C ASP A 19 -12.93 -10.23 -3.31
N THR A 20 -13.53 -9.70 -2.25
CA THR A 20 -13.59 -10.37 -0.95
C THR A 20 -14.43 -11.62 -0.95
N ASN A 21 -15.40 -11.76 -1.87
CA ASN A 21 -16.23 -12.96 -1.96
C ASN A 21 -15.47 -14.12 -2.63
N ALA A 22 -14.69 -13.79 -3.66
CA ALA A 22 -13.84 -14.77 -4.34
C ALA A 22 -12.50 -14.99 -3.61
N GLY A 23 -12.06 -14.06 -2.78
CA GLY A 23 -10.78 -14.12 -2.09
C GLY A 23 -9.59 -13.92 -3.03
N GLU A 24 -9.75 -13.15 -4.11
CA GLU A 24 -8.74 -13.01 -5.17
C GLU A 24 -8.52 -11.55 -5.62
N VAL A 25 -7.32 -11.31 -6.16
CA VAL A 25 -7.01 -10.07 -6.87
C VAL A 25 -7.58 -10.18 -8.28
N VAL A 26 -8.60 -9.37 -8.57
CA VAL A 26 -9.28 -9.33 -9.88
C VAL A 26 -8.41 -8.67 -10.93
N CYS A 27 -7.72 -7.60 -10.54
CA CYS A 27 -6.83 -6.84 -11.42
C CYS A 27 -5.88 -6.01 -10.57
N ASP A 28 -4.66 -5.88 -11.05
CA ASP A 28 -3.66 -4.98 -10.48
C ASP A 28 -2.90 -4.22 -11.56
N CYS A 29 -2.31 -3.13 -11.19
CA CYS A 29 -1.32 -2.40 -11.98
C CYS A 29 -0.29 -1.74 -11.07
N LYS A 30 0.95 -1.74 -11.54
CA LYS A 30 2.09 -1.17 -10.83
C LYS A 30 2.97 -0.42 -11.81
N ARG A 31 3.36 0.81 -11.43
CA ARG A 31 4.27 1.65 -12.24
C ARG A 31 5.41 2.13 -11.34
N PHE A 32 6.64 1.75 -11.69
CA PHE A 32 7.81 2.22 -10.96
C PHE A 32 8.08 3.69 -11.25
N LEU A 33 8.53 4.40 -10.21
CA LEU A 33 8.96 5.79 -10.36
C LEU A 33 10.30 5.85 -11.12
N PRO A 34 10.52 6.89 -11.93
CA PRO A 34 11.77 7.04 -12.68
C PRO A 34 12.91 7.47 -11.74
N VAL A 35 13.75 6.54 -11.34
CA VAL A 35 14.98 6.83 -10.60
C VAL A 35 16.12 7.03 -11.60
N ARG A 36 16.83 8.15 -11.52
CA ARG A 36 17.97 8.41 -12.41
C ARG A 36 19.12 7.47 -12.04
N GLU A 37 19.85 7.06 -13.08
CA GLU A 37 21.03 6.21 -12.92
C GLU A 37 22.05 6.86 -11.96
N GLY A 38 22.54 6.08 -10.98
CA GLY A 38 23.46 6.56 -9.94
C GLY A 38 22.79 7.23 -8.73
N GLN A 39 21.45 7.34 -8.68
CA GLN A 39 20.75 7.82 -7.49
C GLN A 39 20.21 6.66 -6.65
N LEU A 40 20.34 6.77 -5.33
CA LEU A 40 19.83 5.79 -4.37
C LEU A 40 18.31 5.88 -4.11
N GLY A 41 17.62 6.83 -4.76
CA GLY A 41 16.17 7.04 -4.60
C GLY A 41 15.74 8.41 -5.10
N LEU A 42 14.46 8.71 -4.93
CA LEU A 42 13.84 10.00 -5.29
C LEU A 42 13.68 10.88 -4.06
N ARG A 43 13.77 12.21 -4.27
CA ARG A 43 13.29 13.17 -3.27
C ARG A 43 11.78 12.98 -3.10
N GLN A 44 11.28 13.22 -1.90
CA GLN A 44 9.86 13.04 -1.59
C GLN A 44 8.94 13.93 -2.44
N SER A 45 9.37 15.15 -2.77
CA SER A 45 8.67 16.04 -3.69
C SER A 45 8.55 15.45 -5.11
N ASP A 46 9.62 14.83 -5.60
CA ASP A 46 9.66 14.25 -6.94
C ASP A 46 8.80 12.98 -6.99
N ALA A 47 8.86 12.15 -5.92
CA ALA A 47 7.98 11.00 -5.77
C ALA A 47 6.51 11.42 -5.77
N LEU A 48 6.14 12.43 -4.96
CA LEU A 48 4.79 12.99 -4.92
C LEU A 48 4.33 13.46 -6.31
N PHE A 49 5.20 14.20 -7.04
CA PHE A 49 4.89 14.66 -8.39
C PHE A 49 4.60 13.49 -9.34
N HIS A 50 5.48 12.49 -9.37
CA HIS A 50 5.33 11.34 -10.25
C HIS A 50 4.09 10.51 -9.93
N HIS A 51 3.78 10.28 -8.65
CA HIS A 51 2.56 9.61 -8.25
C HIS A 51 1.32 10.38 -8.68
N THR A 52 1.31 11.71 -8.48
CA THR A 52 0.18 12.56 -8.86
C THR A 52 -0.06 12.53 -10.37
N ALA A 53 1.01 12.50 -11.17
CA ALA A 53 0.91 12.38 -12.61
C ALA A 53 0.44 11.00 -13.08
N ALA A 54 0.91 9.93 -12.43
CA ALA A 54 0.62 8.55 -12.84
C ALA A 54 -0.80 8.09 -12.45
N LEU A 55 -1.32 8.50 -11.29
CA LEU A 55 -2.58 7.99 -10.76
C LEU A 55 -3.79 8.14 -11.69
N PRO A 56 -4.03 9.29 -12.36
CA PRO A 56 -5.17 9.42 -13.26
C PRO A 56 -5.12 8.44 -14.44
N GLU A 57 -3.94 8.27 -15.04
CA GLU A 57 -3.74 7.33 -16.14
C GLU A 57 -3.94 5.88 -15.69
N MET A 58 -3.36 5.50 -14.55
CA MET A 58 -3.47 4.15 -14.01
C MET A 58 -4.91 3.82 -13.60
N LEU A 59 -5.65 4.78 -13.05
CA LEU A 59 -7.08 4.59 -12.75
C LEU A 59 -7.90 4.43 -14.04
N ALA A 60 -7.59 5.17 -15.10
CA ALA A 60 -8.22 5.00 -16.39
C ALA A 60 -7.91 3.63 -17.02
N GLU A 61 -6.65 3.18 -16.97
CA GLU A 61 -6.24 1.84 -17.41
C GLU A 61 -6.96 0.74 -16.62
N LEU A 62 -7.04 0.89 -15.30
CA LEU A 62 -7.74 -0.05 -14.42
C LEU A 62 -9.25 -0.11 -14.79
N GLY A 63 -9.86 1.04 -15.07
CA GLY A 63 -11.26 1.15 -15.46
C GLY A 63 -11.60 0.52 -16.83
N GLN A 64 -10.60 0.28 -17.68
CA GLN A 64 -10.78 -0.49 -18.92
C GLN A 64 -10.81 -2.01 -18.66
N LYS A 65 -10.22 -2.46 -17.57
CA LYS A 65 -10.13 -3.88 -17.20
C LYS A 65 -11.22 -4.32 -16.23
N VAL A 66 -11.64 -3.42 -15.35
CA VAL A 66 -12.67 -3.69 -14.34
C VAL A 66 -13.69 -2.55 -14.27
N ASN A 67 -14.93 -2.89 -13.96
CA ASN A 67 -15.96 -1.88 -13.78
C ASN A 67 -15.79 -1.16 -12.42
N LEU A 68 -15.22 0.04 -12.43
CA LEU A 68 -15.00 0.85 -11.24
C LEU A 68 -16.29 1.26 -10.50
N THR A 69 -17.45 1.18 -11.16
CA THR A 69 -18.74 1.43 -10.49
C THR A 69 -19.08 0.36 -9.45
N GLN A 70 -18.47 -0.82 -9.55
CA GLN A 70 -18.65 -1.93 -8.61
C GLN A 70 -17.71 -1.88 -7.38
N ILE A 71 -16.84 -0.88 -7.30
CA ILE A 71 -16.00 -0.69 -6.11
C ILE A 71 -16.89 -0.17 -4.97
N GLU A 72 -16.85 -0.85 -3.84
CA GLU A 72 -17.70 -0.59 -2.66
C GLU A 72 -16.91 0.01 -1.48
N ALA A 73 -15.57 -0.07 -1.52
CA ALA A 73 -14.70 0.56 -0.53
C ALA A 73 -13.30 0.80 -1.14
N VAL A 74 -12.55 1.73 -0.57
CA VAL A 74 -11.15 1.98 -0.95
C VAL A 74 -10.26 1.86 0.28
N GLY A 75 -9.16 1.11 0.14
CA GLY A 75 -8.04 1.11 1.07
C GLY A 75 -6.87 1.92 0.51
N VAL A 76 -6.24 2.75 1.32
CA VAL A 76 -5.06 3.53 0.90
C VAL A 76 -3.98 3.51 1.95
N SER A 77 -2.73 3.30 1.53
CA SER A 77 -1.57 3.55 2.37
C SER A 77 -1.40 5.05 2.59
N ALA A 78 -1.56 5.52 3.83
CA ALA A 78 -1.51 6.94 4.18
C ALA A 78 -0.16 7.35 4.79
N ARG A 79 0.64 6.39 5.24
CA ARG A 79 1.94 6.60 5.90
C ARG A 79 2.77 5.31 5.88
N PRO A 80 4.10 5.39 6.14
CA PRO A 80 4.97 4.21 6.12
C PRO A 80 4.61 3.15 7.17
N ARG A 81 4.49 3.54 8.43
CA ARG A 81 4.35 2.65 9.60
C ARG A 81 3.23 3.10 10.54
N PRO A 82 2.63 2.20 11.34
CA PRO A 82 1.57 2.54 12.28
C PRO A 82 2.10 3.13 13.59
N VAL A 83 3.00 4.12 13.50
CA VAL A 83 3.60 4.81 14.64
C VAL A 83 3.41 6.32 14.48
N ASP A 84 3.31 7.02 15.61
CA ASP A 84 3.19 8.48 15.61
C ASP A 84 4.41 9.14 14.96
N GLY A 85 4.16 10.20 14.19
CA GLY A 85 5.20 10.88 13.44
C GLY A 85 5.69 10.15 12.19
N SER A 86 5.20 8.95 11.88
CA SER A 86 5.49 8.28 10.62
C SER A 86 4.79 9.00 9.47
N TYR A 87 5.55 9.80 8.72
CA TYR A 87 5.04 10.64 7.64
C TYR A 87 6.03 10.69 6.47
N MET A 88 5.49 10.53 5.25
CA MET A 88 6.21 10.78 4.01
C MET A 88 5.28 11.45 3.01
N PRO A 89 5.66 12.58 2.40
CA PRO A 89 4.82 13.35 1.47
C PRO A 89 4.29 12.55 0.28
N CYS A 90 5.01 11.55 -0.21
CA CYS A 90 4.61 10.73 -1.37
C CYS A 90 3.23 10.07 -1.19
N PHE A 91 2.85 9.71 0.05
CA PHE A 91 1.54 9.11 0.33
C PHE A 91 0.36 10.06 0.11
N LEU A 92 0.58 11.38 0.13
CA LEU A 92 -0.48 12.36 -0.10
C LEU A 92 -1.14 12.21 -1.47
N ALA A 93 -0.40 11.78 -2.50
CA ALA A 93 -0.97 11.53 -3.82
C ALA A 93 -2.07 10.46 -3.77
N GLY A 94 -1.78 9.32 -3.16
CA GLY A 94 -2.73 8.23 -2.99
C GLY A 94 -3.92 8.61 -2.14
N VAL A 95 -3.67 9.26 -0.99
CA VAL A 95 -4.74 9.72 -0.08
C VAL A 95 -5.67 10.71 -0.77
N SER A 96 -5.11 11.67 -1.53
CA SER A 96 -5.90 12.66 -2.28
C SER A 96 -6.80 12.00 -3.33
N ALA A 97 -6.24 11.10 -4.15
CA ALA A 97 -6.99 10.39 -5.18
C ALA A 97 -8.08 9.49 -4.57
N ALA A 98 -7.74 8.73 -3.52
CA ALA A 98 -8.68 7.86 -2.80
C ALA A 98 -9.84 8.66 -2.19
N THR A 99 -9.52 9.80 -1.54
CA THR A 99 -10.53 10.67 -0.94
C THR A 99 -11.49 11.22 -1.98
N ALA A 100 -10.96 11.73 -3.11
CA ALA A 100 -11.79 12.25 -4.19
C ALA A 100 -12.68 11.16 -4.82
N PHE A 101 -12.13 9.96 -5.04
CA PHE A 101 -12.88 8.83 -5.57
C PHE A 101 -14.01 8.39 -4.62
N CYS A 102 -13.70 8.24 -3.33
CA CYS A 102 -14.68 7.87 -2.31
C CYS A 102 -15.79 8.92 -2.16
N ALA A 103 -15.43 10.21 -2.12
CA ALA A 103 -16.39 11.30 -2.01
C ALA A 103 -17.34 11.35 -3.20
N ALA A 104 -16.82 11.18 -4.43
CA ALA A 104 -17.63 11.16 -5.64
C ALA A 104 -18.61 9.99 -5.71
N LYS A 105 -18.26 8.84 -5.10
CA LYS A 105 -19.08 7.62 -5.09
C LYS A 105 -19.94 7.44 -3.84
N GLY A 106 -19.69 8.17 -2.76
CA GLY A 106 -20.34 7.96 -1.48
C GLY A 106 -19.98 6.61 -0.82
N ILE A 107 -18.74 6.14 -0.99
CA ILE A 107 -18.26 4.87 -0.44
C ILE A 107 -17.18 5.09 0.65
N PRO A 108 -16.98 4.13 1.57
CA PRO A 108 -16.02 4.28 2.65
C PRO A 108 -14.56 4.29 2.15
N LEU A 109 -13.74 5.10 2.83
CA LEU A 109 -12.29 5.15 2.73
C LEU A 109 -11.66 4.58 4.00
N VAL A 110 -10.76 3.62 3.84
CA VAL A 110 -9.96 3.04 4.94
C VAL A 110 -8.50 3.46 4.73
N GLN A 111 -7.94 4.19 5.67
CA GLN A 111 -6.51 4.52 5.67
C GLN A 111 -5.73 3.46 6.43
N THR A 112 -4.69 2.93 5.79
CA THR A 112 -3.77 1.95 6.35
C THR A 112 -2.34 2.48 6.30
N THR A 113 -1.37 1.64 6.62
CA THR A 113 0.04 1.95 6.43
C THR A 113 0.65 1.03 5.37
N HIS A 114 1.73 1.49 4.74
CA HIS A 114 2.48 0.69 3.77
C HIS A 114 2.98 -0.63 4.40
N GLN A 115 3.44 -0.59 5.66
CA GLN A 115 3.86 -1.79 6.39
C GLN A 115 2.72 -2.80 6.59
N GLN A 116 1.50 -2.34 6.94
CA GLN A 116 0.31 -3.20 7.01
C GLN A 116 0.01 -3.85 5.66
N GLY A 117 0.13 -3.08 4.57
CA GLY A 117 -0.03 -3.58 3.21
C GLY A 117 0.96 -4.69 2.86
N HIS A 118 2.23 -4.56 3.26
CA HIS A 118 3.24 -5.61 3.05
C HIS A 118 2.92 -6.88 3.81
N ILE A 119 2.51 -6.77 5.07
CA ILE A 119 2.11 -7.93 5.89
C ILE A 119 0.92 -8.64 5.26
N ALA A 120 -0.12 -7.88 4.90
CA ALA A 120 -1.31 -8.43 4.25
C ALA A 120 -0.98 -9.13 2.93
N ALA A 121 -0.12 -8.53 2.10
CA ALA A 121 0.30 -9.13 0.84
C ALA A 121 1.12 -10.40 1.05
N ALA A 122 2.00 -10.46 2.04
CA ALA A 122 2.78 -11.64 2.38
C ALA A 122 1.88 -12.79 2.86
N LEU A 123 0.92 -12.51 3.75
CA LEU A 123 -0.05 -13.50 4.22
C LEU A 123 -0.92 -14.02 3.06
N PHE A 124 -1.40 -13.13 2.20
CA PHE A 124 -2.17 -13.51 1.02
C PHE A 124 -1.37 -14.41 0.09
N ALA A 125 -0.12 -14.05 -0.24
CA ALA A 125 0.75 -14.83 -1.11
C ALA A 125 1.10 -16.21 -0.55
N ALA A 126 1.20 -16.32 0.78
CA ALA A 126 1.47 -17.59 1.48
C ALA A 126 0.22 -18.45 1.73
N SER A 127 -0.95 -18.05 1.19
CA SER A 127 -2.25 -18.68 1.52
C SER A 127 -2.57 -18.67 3.02
N GLY A 128 -1.96 -17.74 3.75
CA GLY A 128 -2.11 -17.56 5.19
C GLY A 128 -3.20 -16.56 5.57
N ALA A 129 -4.23 -16.38 4.74
CA ALA A 129 -5.31 -15.42 5.02
C ALA A 129 -6.06 -15.70 6.33
N ASP A 130 -6.03 -16.94 6.81
CA ASP A 130 -6.58 -17.35 8.10
C ASP A 130 -5.74 -16.85 9.30
N LEU A 131 -4.51 -16.42 9.06
CA LEU A 131 -3.63 -15.78 10.04
C LEU A 131 -3.96 -14.30 10.23
N PHE A 132 -4.63 -13.68 9.25
CA PHE A 132 -5.01 -12.28 9.32
C PHE A 132 -5.91 -12.04 10.55
N GLY A 133 -5.40 -11.31 11.53
CA GLY A 133 -6.10 -11.06 12.80
C GLY A 133 -5.69 -11.95 13.96
N LYS A 134 -4.79 -12.91 13.75
CA LYS A 134 -4.14 -13.67 14.82
C LYS A 134 -2.92 -12.95 15.37
N GLU A 135 -2.38 -13.44 16.47
CA GLU A 135 -1.13 -12.97 17.05
C GLU A 135 0.05 -13.64 16.34
N GLU A 136 0.94 -12.84 15.76
CA GLU A 136 2.04 -13.32 14.91
C GLU A 136 3.33 -12.52 15.12
N LEU A 137 4.44 -13.17 14.80
CA LEU A 137 5.74 -12.51 14.64
C LEU A 137 6.09 -12.44 13.15
N VAL A 138 6.40 -11.24 12.68
CA VAL A 138 6.72 -10.97 11.28
C VAL A 138 8.09 -10.34 11.16
N PHE A 139 8.96 -10.94 10.32
CA PHE A 139 10.18 -10.27 9.88
C PHE A 139 9.89 -9.37 8.68
N HIS A 140 10.10 -8.07 8.87
CA HIS A 140 10.01 -7.09 7.79
C HIS A 140 11.43 -6.71 7.34
N VAL A 141 11.88 -7.33 6.27
CA VAL A 141 13.23 -7.13 5.70
C VAL A 141 13.16 -6.08 4.59
N SER A 142 13.90 -5.00 4.75
CA SER A 142 14.03 -3.95 3.75
C SER A 142 15.51 -3.71 3.41
N GLY A 143 15.79 -2.96 2.34
CA GLY A 143 17.17 -2.74 1.85
C GLY A 143 18.13 -2.04 2.83
N GLY A 144 17.69 -1.62 4.00
CA GLY A 144 18.53 -0.94 4.99
C GLY A 144 18.26 -1.34 6.45
N THR A 145 17.15 -2.02 6.71
CA THR A 145 16.77 -2.44 8.06
C THR A 145 16.02 -3.76 8.04
N THR A 146 16.18 -4.54 9.09
CA THR A 146 15.33 -5.70 9.38
C THR A 146 14.62 -5.44 10.69
N ASP A 147 13.29 -5.40 10.63
CA ASP A 147 12.45 -5.22 11.80
C ASP A 147 11.78 -6.54 12.17
N LEU A 148 11.76 -6.85 13.47
CA LEU A 148 10.92 -7.90 14.04
C LEU A 148 9.65 -7.25 14.59
N LEU A 149 8.53 -7.60 14.00
CA LEU A 149 7.22 -7.03 14.32
C LEU A 149 6.38 -8.05 15.09
N HIS A 150 5.73 -7.59 16.14
CA HIS A 150 4.69 -8.31 16.84
C HIS A 150 3.33 -7.77 16.39
N CYS A 151 2.57 -8.60 15.72
CA CYS A 151 1.25 -8.26 15.18
C CYS A 151 0.17 -8.94 16.04
N LYS A 152 -0.76 -8.15 16.58
CA LYS A 152 -1.97 -8.62 17.28
C LYS A 152 -3.20 -8.26 16.46
N GLY A 153 -3.22 -8.72 15.21
CA GLY A 153 -4.21 -8.33 14.21
C GLY A 153 -3.73 -7.17 13.33
N PRO A 154 -4.55 -6.78 12.33
CA PRO A 154 -4.15 -5.83 11.28
C PRO A 154 -3.82 -4.43 11.80
N ASP A 155 -4.43 -4.00 12.89
CA ASP A 155 -4.33 -2.63 13.41
C ASP A 155 -3.35 -2.50 14.60
N SER A 156 -2.80 -3.61 15.08
CA SER A 156 -1.90 -3.63 16.23
C SER A 156 -0.56 -4.24 15.87
N ILE A 157 0.36 -3.40 15.39
CA ILE A 157 1.70 -3.80 14.98
C ILE A 157 2.71 -3.03 15.84
N THR A 158 3.57 -3.77 16.55
CA THR A 158 4.62 -3.22 17.40
C THR A 158 5.97 -3.74 16.94
N CYS A 159 6.93 -2.85 16.70
CA CYS A 159 8.31 -3.24 16.46
C CYS A 159 8.95 -3.62 17.79
N ILE A 160 9.38 -4.88 17.93
CA ILE A 160 10.00 -5.43 19.14
C ILE A 160 11.49 -5.65 18.98
N GLY A 161 12.03 -5.50 17.78
CA GLY A 161 13.45 -5.55 17.51
C GLY A 161 13.77 -4.96 16.15
N THR A 162 14.92 -4.34 16.02
CA THR A 162 15.42 -3.81 14.73
C THR A 162 16.92 -4.05 14.62
N SER A 163 17.36 -4.35 13.40
CA SER A 163 18.78 -4.37 13.04
C SER A 163 19.01 -3.37 11.92
N SER A 164 20.08 -2.58 12.05
CA SER A 164 20.49 -1.61 11.03
C SER A 164 21.64 -2.14 10.15
N ASP A 165 22.05 -3.39 10.34
CA ASP A 165 23.06 -3.98 9.48
C ASP A 165 22.47 -4.21 8.09
N PRO A 166 23.05 -3.61 7.05
CA PRO A 166 22.59 -3.88 5.69
C PRO A 166 22.77 -5.39 5.42
N VAL A 167 21.69 -6.03 5.00
CA VAL A 167 21.79 -7.41 4.51
C VAL A 167 22.57 -7.33 3.22
N SER A 168 23.84 -7.70 3.29
CA SER A 168 24.76 -7.82 2.14
C SER A 168 24.48 -9.07 1.32
#